data_e3c5145d501d5a1ac983b909041be99b
#
_entry.id   e3c5145d501d5a1ac983b909041be99b
#
_cell.length_a   1.000
_cell.length_b   1.000
_cell.length_c   1.000
_cell.angle_alpha   90.00
_cell.angle_beta   90.00
_cell.angle_gamma   90.00
#
_symmetry.space_group_name_H-M   'P 1'
#
loop_
_entity.id
_entity.type
_entity.pdbx_description
1 polymer ?
#
loop_
_entity_poly.entity_id
_entity_poly.type
_entity_poly.pdbx_seq_one_letter_code
_entity_poly.pdbx_strand_id
1 'polypeptide(L)'
;MRQSKAKERILKTAEKKIRQKGYTNLNVNDIAYLAKVSIGTLYYHFPEGKTSILAELLSRMQQKAFESSGSLLQSNELLGGDTFDEILCKLLQAILDIRKNDRHFLAAVQIEMLADIDKYENVVESLESLESMNQGWKMFVEFIDNLVKKFPKESFNIKGHEIVIERMIGTLMTYQIMFPEYFGTDSEFVEKVLARANENMERRYRLKAQ
;
A
#
# COMPACT_ATOMS: atom_id res chain seq x y z
N MET A 1 -30.31 5.63 -6.27
CA MET A 1 -29.53 6.44 -7.23
C MET A 1 -29.07 7.83 -6.74
N ARG A 2 -29.89 8.65 -6.06
CA ARG A 2 -29.48 9.98 -5.55
C ARG A 2 -28.45 9.91 -4.42
N GLN A 3 -28.55 8.94 -3.50
CA GLN A 3 -27.64 8.78 -2.35
C GLN A 3 -26.22 8.37 -2.77
N SER A 4 -26.08 7.49 -3.76
CA SER A 4 -24.76 7.10 -4.32
C SER A 4 -24.00 8.32 -4.89
N LYS A 5 -24.70 9.25 -5.54
CA LYS A 5 -24.10 10.48 -6.08
C LYS A 5 -23.62 11.45 -5.00
N ALA A 6 -24.29 11.52 -3.84
CA ALA A 6 -23.87 12.37 -2.73
C ALA A 6 -22.60 11.82 -2.06
N LYS A 7 -22.57 10.51 -1.76
CA LYS A 7 -21.39 9.81 -1.22
C LYS A 7 -20.17 10.05 -2.11
N GLU A 8 -20.33 9.88 -3.42
CA GLU A 8 -19.25 10.05 -4.39
C GLU A 8 -18.71 11.48 -4.44
N ARG A 9 -19.59 12.50 -4.38
CA ARG A 9 -19.15 13.91 -4.33
C ARG A 9 -18.38 14.23 -3.06
N ILE A 10 -18.81 13.70 -1.92
CA ILE A 10 -18.11 13.85 -0.64
C ILE A 10 -16.70 13.27 -0.74
N LEU A 11 -16.57 12.02 -1.19
CA LEU A 11 -15.28 11.34 -1.31
C LEU A 11 -14.34 12.05 -2.28
N LYS A 12 -14.82 12.41 -3.47
CA LYS A 12 -14.00 13.14 -4.45
C LYS A 12 -13.54 14.52 -3.92
N THR A 13 -14.39 15.19 -3.15
CA THR A 13 -14.03 16.48 -2.53
C THR A 13 -12.99 16.30 -1.44
N ALA A 14 -13.17 15.31 -0.57
CA ALA A 14 -12.24 14.98 0.50
C ALA A 14 -10.87 14.55 -0.07
N GLU A 15 -10.87 13.66 -1.04
CA GLU A 15 -9.64 13.21 -1.73
C GLU A 15 -8.86 14.40 -2.27
N LYS A 16 -9.51 15.27 -3.03
CA LYS A 16 -8.89 16.48 -3.58
C LYS A 16 -8.28 17.36 -2.48
N LYS A 17 -9.00 17.54 -1.36
CA LYS A 17 -8.53 18.36 -0.23
C LYS A 17 -7.33 17.72 0.47
N ILE A 18 -7.35 16.41 0.71
CA ILE A 18 -6.23 15.69 1.31
C ILE A 18 -4.98 15.83 0.44
N ARG A 19 -5.10 15.65 -0.88
CA ARG A 19 -3.98 15.80 -1.81
C ARG A 19 -3.41 17.21 -1.87
N GLN A 20 -4.26 18.23 -1.69
CA GLN A 20 -3.84 19.64 -1.79
C GLN A 20 -3.31 20.24 -0.48
N LYS A 21 -3.91 19.89 0.64
CA LYS A 21 -3.69 20.57 1.94
C LYS A 21 -3.31 19.64 3.08
N GLY A 22 -3.24 18.34 2.82
CA GLY A 22 -3.06 17.31 3.83
C GLY A 22 -4.32 17.04 4.66
N TYR A 23 -4.28 15.97 5.43
CA TYR A 23 -5.42 15.49 6.21
C TYR A 23 -5.72 16.35 7.45
N THR A 24 -4.69 16.87 8.11
CA THR A 24 -4.83 17.68 9.34
C THR A 24 -5.76 18.87 9.14
N ASN A 25 -5.70 19.50 7.95
CA ASN A 25 -6.51 20.64 7.58
C ASN A 25 -7.89 20.28 7.00
N LEU A 26 -8.27 19.01 7.07
CA LEU A 26 -9.56 18.56 6.57
C LEU A 26 -10.68 18.93 7.55
N ASN A 27 -11.64 19.72 7.08
CA ASN A 27 -12.83 20.10 7.83
C ASN A 27 -14.08 19.53 7.14
N VAL A 28 -14.91 18.80 7.92
CA VAL A 28 -16.12 18.15 7.38
C VAL A 28 -17.16 19.17 6.88
N ASN A 29 -17.24 20.36 7.50
CA ASN A 29 -18.15 21.42 7.04
C ASN A 29 -17.72 21.95 5.66
N ASP A 30 -16.42 22.14 5.44
CA ASP A 30 -15.86 22.54 4.14
C ASP A 30 -16.13 21.48 3.08
N ILE A 31 -15.96 20.19 3.45
CA ILE A 31 -16.26 19.07 2.53
C ILE A 31 -17.74 19.09 2.14
N ALA A 32 -18.65 19.20 3.12
CA ALA A 32 -20.10 19.26 2.85
C ALA A 32 -20.47 20.42 1.93
N TYR A 33 -19.96 21.61 2.24
CA TYR A 33 -20.18 22.81 1.44
C TYR A 33 -19.69 22.65 -0.02
N LEU A 34 -18.45 22.22 -0.20
CA LEU A 34 -17.85 22.05 -1.52
C LEU A 34 -18.44 20.88 -2.31
N ALA A 35 -18.86 19.82 -1.63
CA ALA A 35 -19.57 18.69 -2.22
C ALA A 35 -21.05 19.03 -2.55
N LYS A 36 -21.52 20.21 -2.15
CA LYS A 36 -22.92 20.65 -2.32
C LYS A 36 -23.90 19.66 -1.69
N VAL A 37 -23.65 19.29 -0.43
CA VAL A 37 -24.52 18.45 0.39
C VAL A 37 -24.74 19.12 1.74
N SER A 38 -25.83 18.75 2.44
CA SER A 38 -26.01 19.19 3.83
C SER A 38 -25.04 18.44 4.75
N ILE A 39 -24.70 19.06 5.89
CA ILE A 39 -23.87 18.40 6.89
C ILE A 39 -24.53 17.11 7.42
N GLY A 40 -25.87 17.10 7.56
CA GLY A 40 -26.62 15.91 7.90
C GLY A 40 -26.49 14.78 6.86
N THR A 41 -26.44 15.14 5.56
CA THR A 41 -26.19 14.16 4.50
C THR A 41 -24.78 13.60 4.58
N LEU A 42 -23.79 14.42 4.95
CA LEU A 42 -22.42 13.94 5.15
C LEU A 42 -22.36 12.92 6.30
N TYR A 43 -22.88 13.25 7.47
CA TYR A 43 -22.87 12.34 8.62
C TYR A 43 -23.76 11.09 8.44
N TYR A 44 -24.79 11.18 7.61
CA TYR A 44 -25.57 10.00 7.21
C TYR A 44 -24.69 8.96 6.46
N HIS A 45 -23.81 9.43 5.57
CA HIS A 45 -22.91 8.54 4.81
C HIS A 45 -21.63 8.20 5.56
N PHE A 46 -21.16 9.08 6.44
CA PHE A 46 -19.90 9.00 7.16
C PHE A 46 -20.11 9.39 8.63
N PRO A 47 -20.63 8.47 9.45
CA PRO A 47 -21.02 8.77 10.85
C PRO A 47 -19.90 9.35 11.70
N GLU A 48 -18.66 8.89 11.51
CA GLU A 48 -17.47 9.37 12.23
C GLU A 48 -16.77 10.54 11.50
N GLY A 49 -17.46 11.17 10.56
CA GLY A 49 -16.94 12.32 9.86
C GLY A 49 -15.69 12.01 9.03
N LYS A 50 -14.58 12.70 9.31
CA LYS A 50 -13.36 12.58 8.52
C LYS A 50 -12.69 11.21 8.63
N THR A 51 -12.83 10.51 9.74
CA THR A 51 -12.28 9.16 9.95
C THR A 51 -12.95 8.14 9.02
N SER A 52 -14.31 8.13 8.98
CA SER A 52 -15.04 7.25 8.05
C SER A 52 -14.77 7.59 6.58
N ILE A 53 -14.59 8.87 6.26
CA ILE A 53 -14.22 9.32 4.91
C ILE A 53 -12.83 8.78 4.54
N LEU A 54 -11.85 8.89 5.45
CA LEU A 54 -10.50 8.38 5.23
C LEU A 54 -10.49 6.86 5.03
N ALA A 55 -11.21 6.12 5.88
CA ALA A 55 -11.33 4.66 5.77
C ALA A 55 -11.87 4.23 4.40
N GLU A 56 -12.93 4.88 3.91
CA GLU A 56 -13.49 4.58 2.58
C GLU A 56 -12.52 4.94 1.44
N LEU A 57 -11.79 6.06 1.56
CA LEU A 57 -10.78 6.45 0.57
C LEU A 57 -9.61 5.46 0.54
N LEU A 58 -9.14 5.01 1.70
CA LEU A 58 -8.10 3.99 1.81
C LEU A 58 -8.54 2.67 1.20
N SER A 59 -9.76 2.22 1.49
CA SER A 59 -10.35 1.02 0.88
C SER A 59 -10.32 1.09 -0.65
N ARG A 60 -10.75 2.23 -1.22
CA ARG A 60 -10.72 2.45 -2.68
C ARG A 60 -9.31 2.49 -3.26
N MET A 61 -8.38 3.11 -2.55
CA MET A 61 -6.97 3.13 -2.96
C MET A 61 -6.37 1.73 -2.98
N GLN A 62 -6.64 0.95 -1.94
CA GLN A 62 -6.14 -0.43 -1.87
C GLN A 62 -6.75 -1.31 -2.96
N GLN A 63 -8.05 -1.19 -3.20
CA GLN A 63 -8.70 -1.91 -4.29
C GLN A 63 -8.06 -1.55 -5.65
N LYS A 64 -7.86 -0.26 -5.91
CA LYS A 64 -7.22 0.20 -7.14
C LYS A 64 -5.76 -0.26 -7.25
N ALA A 65 -5.00 -0.19 -6.16
CA ALA A 65 -3.64 -0.70 -6.13
C ALA A 65 -3.60 -2.21 -6.38
N PHE A 66 -4.54 -2.95 -5.79
CA PHE A 66 -4.70 -4.38 -6.02
C PHE A 66 -5.01 -4.71 -7.49
N GLU A 67 -5.99 -4.03 -8.11
CA GLU A 67 -6.34 -4.22 -9.52
C GLU A 67 -5.12 -3.96 -10.43
N SER A 68 -4.34 -2.91 -10.13
CA SER A 68 -3.12 -2.56 -10.86
C SER A 68 -1.99 -3.57 -10.63
N SER A 69 -1.79 -4.00 -9.37
CA SER A 69 -0.77 -4.99 -9.01
C SER A 69 -1.12 -6.40 -9.50
N GLY A 70 -2.41 -6.74 -9.53
CA GLY A 70 -2.87 -8.04 -9.98
C GLY A 70 -2.51 -8.30 -11.44
N SER A 71 -2.70 -7.31 -12.30
CA SER A 71 -2.29 -7.41 -13.71
C SER A 71 -0.77 -7.51 -13.86
N LEU A 72 -0.01 -6.84 -13.00
CA LEU A 72 1.44 -6.88 -12.98
C LEU A 72 1.97 -8.25 -12.53
N LEU A 73 1.47 -8.77 -11.39
CA LEU A 73 1.90 -10.05 -10.83
C LEU A 73 1.60 -11.24 -11.73
N GLN A 74 0.60 -11.12 -12.61
CA GLN A 74 0.24 -12.12 -13.62
C GLN A 74 0.96 -11.90 -14.96
N SER A 75 1.70 -10.79 -15.11
CA SER A 75 2.35 -10.49 -16.38
C SER A 75 3.58 -11.39 -16.60
N ASN A 76 3.66 -11.99 -17.79
CA ASN A 76 4.87 -12.70 -18.22
C ASN A 76 6.08 -11.76 -18.30
N GLU A 77 5.86 -10.47 -18.43
CA GLU A 77 6.89 -9.44 -18.47
C GLU A 77 7.63 -9.32 -17.12
N LEU A 78 6.90 -9.38 -16.01
CA LEU A 78 7.52 -9.35 -14.68
C LEU A 78 8.35 -10.62 -14.44
N LEU A 79 7.80 -11.80 -14.74
CA LEU A 79 8.48 -13.09 -14.58
C LEU A 79 9.52 -13.37 -15.66
N GLY A 80 9.61 -12.53 -16.70
CA GLY A 80 10.54 -12.66 -17.82
C GLY A 80 12.00 -12.28 -17.52
N GLY A 81 12.32 -11.85 -16.30
CA GLY A 81 13.70 -11.57 -15.88
C GLY A 81 14.56 -12.84 -15.80
N ASP A 82 15.86 -12.70 -16.09
CA ASP A 82 16.82 -13.81 -16.11
C ASP A 82 17.38 -14.14 -14.72
N THR A 83 17.28 -13.20 -13.78
CA THR A 83 17.75 -13.35 -12.40
C THR A 83 16.65 -13.04 -11.38
N PHE A 84 16.81 -13.61 -10.19
CA PHE A 84 15.94 -13.31 -9.04
C PHE A 84 15.90 -11.83 -8.72
N ASP A 85 17.08 -11.19 -8.66
CA ASP A 85 17.24 -9.78 -8.33
C ASP A 85 16.56 -8.86 -9.36
N GLU A 86 16.68 -9.20 -10.65
CA GLU A 86 16.03 -8.42 -11.72
C GLU A 86 14.51 -8.42 -11.59
N ILE A 87 13.92 -9.58 -11.31
CA ILE A 87 12.46 -9.70 -11.13
C ILE A 87 12.02 -8.95 -9.88
N LEU A 88 12.78 -9.05 -8.80
CA LEU A 88 12.47 -8.34 -7.56
C LEU A 88 12.63 -6.83 -7.73
N CYS A 89 13.66 -6.35 -8.43
CA CYS A 89 13.81 -4.94 -8.81
C CYS A 89 12.58 -4.42 -9.56
N LYS A 90 12.16 -5.13 -10.60
CA LYS A 90 10.99 -4.75 -11.41
C LYS A 90 9.72 -4.69 -10.56
N LEU A 91 9.53 -5.66 -9.66
CA LEU A 91 8.39 -5.67 -8.75
C LEU A 91 8.39 -4.46 -7.81
N LEU A 92 9.51 -4.20 -7.14
CA LEU A 92 9.64 -3.11 -6.18
C LEU A 92 9.45 -1.75 -6.88
N GLN A 93 10.07 -1.56 -8.05
CA GLN A 93 9.90 -0.34 -8.85
C GLN A 93 8.45 -0.13 -9.28
N ALA A 94 7.77 -1.18 -9.73
CA ALA A 94 6.38 -1.09 -10.14
C ALA A 94 5.43 -0.76 -8.98
N ILE A 95 5.69 -1.30 -7.77
CA ILE A 95 4.93 -0.95 -6.55
C ILE A 95 5.12 0.55 -6.24
N LEU A 96 6.35 1.07 -6.31
CA LEU A 96 6.62 2.49 -6.09
C LEU A 96 5.89 3.36 -7.12
N ASP A 97 5.93 2.99 -8.40
CA ASP A 97 5.25 3.72 -9.47
C ASP A 97 3.73 3.78 -9.30
N ILE A 98 3.11 2.67 -8.88
CA ILE A 98 1.67 2.62 -8.60
C ILE A 98 1.32 3.57 -7.44
N ARG A 99 2.15 3.67 -6.42
CA ARG A 99 1.86 4.37 -5.17
C ARG A 99 2.50 5.75 -5.01
N LYS A 100 3.31 6.21 -5.98
CA LYS A 100 4.03 7.51 -5.89
C LYS A 100 3.16 8.73 -5.57
N ASN A 101 1.88 8.68 -5.91
CA ASN A 101 0.94 9.76 -5.64
C ASN A 101 0.19 9.62 -4.29
N ASP A 102 0.53 8.62 -3.48
CA ASP A 102 -0.21 8.29 -2.26
C ASP A 102 0.37 8.95 -1.00
N ARG A 103 1.46 9.74 -1.11
CA ARG A 103 2.17 10.36 0.02
C ARG A 103 1.22 11.01 1.04
N HIS A 104 0.27 11.82 0.56
CA HIS A 104 -0.67 12.52 1.46
C HIS A 104 -1.64 11.58 2.17
N PHE A 105 -2.02 10.48 1.53
CA PHE A 105 -2.87 9.47 2.14
C PHE A 105 -2.12 8.62 3.15
N LEU A 106 -0.89 8.23 2.85
CA LEU A 106 -0.02 7.51 3.79
C LEU A 106 0.25 8.36 5.04
N ALA A 107 0.52 9.65 4.86
CA ALA A 107 0.66 10.58 5.98
C ALA A 107 -0.65 10.70 6.78
N ALA A 108 -1.81 10.75 6.13
CA ALA A 108 -3.11 10.81 6.80
C ALA A 108 -3.35 9.57 7.68
N VAL A 109 -3.01 8.38 7.19
CA VAL A 109 -3.10 7.13 7.96
C VAL A 109 -2.22 7.18 9.19
N GLN A 110 -0.98 7.63 9.05
CA GLN A 110 -0.06 7.75 10.19
C GLN A 110 -0.60 8.74 11.25
N ILE A 111 -1.18 9.84 10.83
CA ILE A 111 -1.79 10.83 11.73
C ILE A 111 -2.95 10.22 12.52
N GLU A 112 -3.88 9.53 11.86
CA GLU A 112 -5.01 8.88 12.52
C GLU A 112 -4.55 7.76 13.48
N MET A 113 -3.60 6.97 13.04
CA MET A 113 -3.01 5.90 13.84
C MET A 113 -2.37 6.40 15.14
N LEU A 114 -1.68 7.55 15.08
CA LEU A 114 -1.06 8.18 16.25
C LEU A 114 -2.06 8.92 17.14
N ALA A 115 -3.18 9.39 16.57
CA ALA A 115 -4.20 10.13 17.30
C ALA A 115 -5.13 9.23 18.13
N ASP A 116 -5.45 8.04 17.63
CA ASP A 116 -6.38 7.13 18.28
C ASP A 116 -6.16 5.68 17.77
N ILE A 117 -5.39 4.91 18.53
CA ILE A 117 -4.99 3.56 18.13
C ILE A 117 -6.18 2.61 18.04
N ASP A 118 -7.15 2.75 18.96
CA ASP A 118 -8.33 1.87 19.02
C ASP A 118 -9.24 2.09 17.80
N LYS A 119 -9.40 3.34 17.39
CA LYS A 119 -10.11 3.65 16.13
C LYS A 119 -9.40 3.14 14.90
N TYR A 120 -8.06 3.17 14.91
CA TYR A 120 -7.27 2.67 13.81
C TYR A 120 -7.42 1.15 13.68
N GLU A 121 -7.44 0.40 14.79
CA GLU A 121 -7.66 -1.05 14.77
C GLU A 121 -8.99 -1.40 14.08
N ASN A 122 -10.07 -0.69 14.37
CA ASN A 122 -11.37 -0.89 13.70
C ASN A 122 -11.29 -0.61 12.17
N VAL A 123 -10.50 0.38 11.76
CA VAL A 123 -10.27 0.68 10.33
C VAL A 123 -9.46 -0.43 9.68
N VAL A 124 -8.41 -0.92 10.34
CA VAL A 124 -7.57 -2.03 9.85
C VAL A 124 -8.38 -3.31 9.72
N GLU A 125 -9.14 -3.69 10.74
CA GLU A 125 -10.02 -4.87 10.69
C GLU A 125 -11.03 -4.78 9.54
N SER A 126 -11.61 -3.60 9.33
CA SER A 126 -12.51 -3.35 8.19
C SER A 126 -11.80 -3.52 6.84
N LEU A 127 -10.54 -3.09 6.73
CA LEU A 127 -9.74 -3.22 5.52
C LEU A 127 -9.29 -4.68 5.31
N GLU A 128 -8.86 -5.37 6.35
CA GLU A 128 -8.43 -6.77 6.30
C GLU A 128 -9.59 -7.71 5.95
N SER A 129 -10.84 -7.35 6.26
CA SER A 129 -12.03 -8.10 5.88
C SER A 129 -12.41 -7.98 4.41
N LEU A 130 -11.79 -7.05 3.64
CA LEU A 130 -12.10 -6.88 2.22
C LEU A 130 -11.62 -8.09 1.39
N GLU A 131 -12.51 -8.65 0.61
CA GLU A 131 -12.21 -9.76 -0.29
C GLU A 131 -11.07 -9.43 -1.27
N SER A 132 -10.97 -8.18 -1.71
CA SER A 132 -9.89 -7.70 -2.56
C SER A 132 -8.51 -7.81 -1.91
N MET A 133 -8.38 -7.59 -0.60
CA MET A 133 -7.13 -7.77 0.12
C MET A 133 -6.74 -9.24 0.23
N ASN A 134 -7.69 -10.11 0.52
CA ASN A 134 -7.47 -11.56 0.56
C ASN A 134 -7.07 -12.12 -0.81
N GLN A 135 -7.65 -11.62 -1.90
CA GLN A 135 -7.29 -12.00 -3.26
C GLN A 135 -5.87 -11.48 -3.61
N GLY A 136 -5.55 -10.23 -3.25
CA GLY A 136 -4.21 -9.65 -3.45
C GLY A 136 -3.13 -10.43 -2.74
N TRP A 137 -3.40 -10.82 -1.53
CA TRP A 137 -2.52 -11.67 -0.76
C TRP A 137 -2.28 -13.03 -1.43
N LYS A 138 -3.33 -13.71 -1.87
CA LYS A 138 -3.19 -14.97 -2.60
C LYS A 138 -2.34 -14.84 -3.85
N MET A 139 -2.57 -13.80 -4.65
CA MET A 139 -1.79 -13.55 -5.87
C MET A 139 -0.32 -13.25 -5.56
N PHE A 140 -0.04 -12.50 -4.49
CA PHE A 140 1.33 -12.25 -4.05
C PHE A 140 2.03 -13.54 -3.62
N VAL A 141 1.36 -14.38 -2.83
CA VAL A 141 1.90 -15.69 -2.40
C VAL A 141 2.17 -16.59 -3.61
N GLU A 142 1.24 -16.69 -4.56
CA GLU A 142 1.43 -17.44 -5.80
C GLU A 142 2.61 -16.92 -6.63
N PHE A 143 2.77 -15.59 -6.71
CA PHE A 143 3.91 -14.98 -7.37
C PHE A 143 5.23 -15.36 -6.70
N ILE A 144 5.31 -15.26 -5.38
CA ILE A 144 6.50 -15.65 -4.61
C ILE A 144 6.80 -17.15 -4.78
N ASP A 145 5.79 -18.02 -4.73
CA ASP A 145 5.95 -19.47 -4.97
C ASP A 145 6.52 -19.75 -6.36
N ASN A 146 6.05 -19.05 -7.38
CA ASN A 146 6.57 -19.20 -8.75
C ASN A 146 8.00 -18.69 -8.86
N LEU A 147 8.32 -17.59 -8.18
CA LEU A 147 9.69 -17.04 -8.14
C LEU A 147 10.65 -18.02 -7.45
N VAL A 148 10.24 -18.61 -6.32
CA VAL A 148 11.02 -19.64 -5.59
C VAL A 148 11.24 -20.88 -6.46
N LYS A 149 10.22 -21.34 -7.19
CA LYS A 149 10.36 -22.48 -8.11
C LYS A 149 11.31 -22.19 -9.27
N LYS A 150 11.28 -20.96 -9.81
CA LYS A 150 12.16 -20.54 -10.90
C LYS A 150 13.62 -20.41 -10.46
N PHE A 151 13.87 -19.94 -9.22
CA PHE A 151 15.20 -19.67 -8.67
C PHE A 151 15.44 -20.41 -7.34
N PRO A 152 15.45 -21.73 -7.31
CA PRO A 152 15.50 -22.51 -6.07
C PRO A 152 16.82 -22.36 -5.28
N LYS A 153 17.91 -21.95 -5.95
CA LYS A 153 19.22 -21.74 -5.30
C LYS A 153 19.38 -20.32 -4.73
N GLU A 154 18.70 -19.35 -5.33
CA GLU A 154 18.79 -17.93 -4.99
C GLU A 154 17.66 -17.51 -4.04
N SER A 155 16.55 -18.25 -4.07
CA SER A 155 15.41 -17.97 -3.21
C SER A 155 15.65 -18.46 -1.80
N PHE A 156 15.39 -17.59 -0.85
CA PHE A 156 15.31 -17.98 0.55
C PHE A 156 14.23 -19.03 0.77
N ASN A 157 14.34 -19.74 1.88
CA ASN A 157 13.20 -20.44 2.43
C ASN A 157 12.20 -19.39 2.99
N ILE A 158 11.43 -18.80 2.09
CA ILE A 158 10.42 -17.78 2.38
C ILE A 158 9.18 -18.44 2.97
N LYS A 159 9.04 -19.73 2.77
CA LYS A 159 7.88 -20.50 3.19
C LYS A 159 7.66 -20.40 4.70
N GLY A 160 6.49 -19.90 5.07
CA GLY A 160 6.10 -19.63 6.46
C GLY A 160 6.49 -18.24 6.96
N HIS A 161 7.11 -17.40 6.13
CA HIS A 161 7.49 -16.02 6.48
C HIS A 161 6.86 -14.97 5.53
N GLU A 162 5.95 -15.38 4.67
CA GLU A 162 5.37 -14.56 3.60
C GLU A 162 4.75 -13.26 4.15
N ILE A 163 3.99 -13.37 5.25
CA ILE A 163 3.36 -12.21 5.91
C ILE A 163 4.41 -11.22 6.42
N VAL A 164 5.47 -11.72 7.05
CA VAL A 164 6.54 -10.86 7.60
C VAL A 164 7.25 -10.13 6.46
N ILE A 165 7.54 -10.83 5.36
CA ILE A 165 8.22 -10.27 4.19
C ILE A 165 7.34 -9.21 3.53
N GLU A 166 6.06 -9.49 3.32
CA GLU A 166 5.11 -8.53 2.77
C GLU A 166 5.03 -7.26 3.63
N ARG A 167 4.87 -7.42 4.95
CA ARG A 167 4.82 -6.29 5.89
C ARG A 167 6.11 -5.47 5.89
N MET A 168 7.27 -6.12 5.83
CA MET A 168 8.57 -5.45 5.73
C MET A 168 8.69 -4.66 4.42
N ILE A 169 8.36 -5.27 3.29
CA ILE A 169 8.37 -4.60 1.98
C ILE A 169 7.39 -3.43 1.99
N GLY A 170 6.16 -3.64 2.42
CA GLY A 170 5.13 -2.60 2.51
C GLY A 170 5.56 -1.42 3.37
N THR A 171 6.21 -1.68 4.51
CA THR A 171 6.74 -0.64 5.40
C THR A 171 7.85 0.14 4.73
N LEU A 172 8.85 -0.52 4.16
CA LEU A 172 9.98 0.13 3.48
C LEU A 172 9.50 0.99 2.31
N MET A 173 8.58 0.47 1.49
CA MET A 173 7.98 1.20 0.38
C MET A 173 7.20 2.43 0.86
N THR A 174 6.45 2.29 1.96
CA THR A 174 5.73 3.40 2.55
C THR A 174 6.68 4.52 2.98
N TYR A 175 7.79 4.17 3.63
CA TYR A 175 8.80 5.16 4.04
C TYR A 175 9.48 5.81 2.84
N GLN A 176 9.81 5.07 1.78
CA GLN A 176 10.35 5.64 0.54
C GLN A 176 9.39 6.69 -0.06
N ILE A 177 8.09 6.36 -0.14
CA ILE A 177 7.08 7.28 -0.69
C ILE A 177 6.91 8.53 0.20
N MET A 178 6.94 8.36 1.51
CA MET A 178 6.74 9.46 2.46
C MET A 178 7.96 10.38 2.58
N PHE A 179 9.16 9.82 2.51
CA PHE A 179 10.42 10.49 2.83
C PHE A 179 11.52 10.22 1.79
N PRO A 180 11.27 10.48 0.48
CA PRO A 180 12.24 10.19 -0.56
C PRO A 180 13.57 10.92 -0.37
N GLU A 181 13.57 12.07 0.31
CA GLU A 181 14.77 12.84 0.64
C GLU A 181 15.77 12.11 1.53
N TYR A 182 15.34 11.09 2.30
CA TYR A 182 16.23 10.31 3.17
C TYR A 182 16.78 9.05 2.50
N PHE A 183 16.06 8.51 1.52
CA PHE A 183 16.39 7.22 0.91
C PHE A 183 16.99 7.35 -0.49
N GLY A 184 16.95 8.55 -1.07
CA GLY A 184 17.38 8.80 -2.44
C GLY A 184 16.30 8.53 -3.48
N THR A 185 16.69 8.40 -4.74
CA THR A 185 15.79 8.05 -5.82
C THR A 185 15.19 6.65 -5.62
N ASP A 186 14.06 6.36 -6.27
CA ASP A 186 13.43 5.04 -6.19
C ASP A 186 14.38 3.92 -6.64
N SER A 187 15.19 4.17 -7.70
CA SER A 187 16.20 3.22 -8.16
C SER A 187 17.29 2.97 -7.12
N GLU A 188 17.85 4.03 -6.54
CA GLU A 188 18.88 3.90 -5.47
C GLU A 188 18.32 3.18 -4.24
N PHE A 189 17.06 3.43 -3.89
CA PHE A 189 16.41 2.75 -2.78
C PHE A 189 16.27 1.24 -3.07
N VAL A 190 15.77 0.88 -4.24
CA VAL A 190 15.59 -0.52 -4.66
C VAL A 190 16.93 -1.25 -4.67
N GLU A 191 17.98 -0.66 -5.25
CA GLU A 191 19.34 -1.23 -5.25
C GLU A 191 19.88 -1.46 -3.84
N LYS A 192 19.70 -0.51 -2.92
CA LYS A 192 20.14 -0.64 -1.52
C LYS A 192 19.38 -1.75 -0.78
N VAL A 193 18.07 -1.88 -1.01
CA VAL A 193 17.26 -2.94 -0.41
C VAL A 193 17.74 -4.31 -0.86
N LEU A 194 18.02 -4.47 -2.17
CA LEU A 194 18.51 -5.73 -2.72
C LEU A 194 19.93 -6.06 -2.29
N ALA A 195 20.85 -5.09 -2.33
CA ALA A 195 22.21 -5.28 -1.85
C ALA A 195 22.23 -5.77 -0.40
N ARG A 196 21.38 -5.20 0.46
CA ARG A 196 21.28 -5.61 1.86
C ARG A 196 20.66 -7.00 2.04
N ALA A 197 19.68 -7.34 1.21
CA ALA A 197 19.12 -8.69 1.19
C ALA A 197 20.20 -9.72 0.81
N ASN A 198 20.99 -9.44 -0.23
CA ASN A 198 22.07 -10.32 -0.71
C ASN A 198 23.21 -10.49 0.29
N GLU A 199 23.68 -9.41 0.94
CA GLU A 199 24.69 -9.49 2.01
C GLU A 199 24.24 -10.40 3.17
N ASN A 200 22.99 -10.32 3.56
CA ASN A 200 22.43 -11.16 4.62
C ASN A 200 22.33 -12.63 4.19
N MET A 201 22.13 -12.90 2.89
CA MET A 201 22.15 -14.24 2.32
C MET A 201 23.53 -14.85 2.41
N GLU A 202 24.55 -14.17 1.89
CA GLU A 202 25.93 -14.66 1.91
C GLU A 202 26.42 -14.96 3.34
N ARG A 203 26.07 -14.09 4.31
CA ARG A 203 26.41 -14.31 5.71
C ARG A 203 25.81 -15.61 6.27
N ARG A 204 24.56 -15.91 5.96
CA ARG A 204 23.89 -17.15 6.42
C ARG A 204 24.45 -18.40 5.76
N TYR A 205 24.85 -18.32 4.49
CA TYR A 205 25.52 -19.44 3.83
C TYR A 205 26.90 -19.76 4.43
N ARG A 206 27.69 -18.71 4.75
CA ARG A 206 28.98 -18.90 5.41
C ARG A 206 28.85 -19.49 6.82
N LEU A 207 27.83 -19.12 7.59
CA LEU A 207 27.58 -19.66 8.94
C LEU A 207 27.04 -21.09 8.95
N LYS A 208 26.45 -21.58 7.84
CA LYS A 208 25.99 -22.98 7.71
C LYS A 208 27.07 -23.91 7.13
N ALA A 209 28.14 -23.36 6.58
CA ALA A 209 29.27 -24.12 6.02
C ALA A 209 30.43 -24.30 7.04
N GLN A 210 30.31 -23.73 8.22
CA GLN A 210 31.13 -23.97 9.40
C GLN A 210 30.44 -24.93 10.38
#